data_ab6289a700e95a33a1c0fe0c6c0d855e
#
_entry.id   ab6289a700e95a33a1c0fe0c6c0d855e
#
_cell.length_a   1.000
_cell.length_b   1.000
_cell.length_c   1.000
_cell.angle_alpha   90.00
_cell.angle_beta   90.00
_cell.angle_gamma   90.00
#
_symmetry.space_group_name_H-M   'P 1'
#
loop_
_entity.id
_entity.type
_entity.pdbx_description
1 polymer ?
#
loop_
_entity_poly.entity_id
_entity_poly.type
_entity_poly.pdbx_seq_one_letter_code
_entity_poly.pdbx_strand_id
1 'polypeptide(L)'
;MGKFLDKFRPGDYLRELSVVILGVAVTFAGSAMITNHTVRKNIKENMRLIKIELEKNVMKLHEAMDYIAADVHIGREMLSRDYRSIPPDTLRMYAHAISYLQPYSYTDDALEMLEASALMPDVRNKHLLLYIIRCYEAFGNFGSVMDFYNSKKRGALTYNDDKDYLVFRDGSVYDRWGLWLESDYMCEFLSVNGTICLLYTSPSP
;
A
#
# COMPACT_ATOMS: atom_id res chain seq x y z
N MET A 1 8.70 -83.65 -10.29
CA MET A 1 8.99 -82.25 -9.84
C MET A 1 9.81 -81.56 -10.94
N GLY A 2 9.23 -81.20 -12.08
CA GLY A 2 10.02 -80.80 -13.24
C GLY A 2 9.22 -80.18 -14.40
N LYS A 3 8.03 -79.59 -14.18
CA LYS A 3 7.22 -79.03 -15.25
C LYS A 3 6.81 -77.53 -15.02
N PHE A 4 7.36 -76.85 -14.01
CA PHE A 4 7.00 -75.46 -13.68
C PHE A 4 8.01 -74.42 -14.21
N LEU A 5 9.20 -74.84 -14.66
CA LEU A 5 10.28 -73.95 -15.07
C LEU A 5 10.30 -73.61 -16.59
N ASP A 6 9.51 -74.36 -17.41
CA ASP A 6 9.55 -74.21 -18.88
C ASP A 6 8.67 -73.14 -19.48
N LYS A 7 7.99 -72.34 -18.63
CA LYS A 7 7.05 -71.27 -19.08
C LYS A 7 7.52 -69.84 -18.75
N PHE A 8 8.76 -69.77 -18.18
CA PHE A 8 9.32 -68.43 -17.85
C PHE A 8 10.13 -67.95 -19.06
N ARG A 9 9.44 -67.20 -19.98
CA ARG A 9 10.11 -66.46 -21.07
C ARG A 9 10.54 -65.11 -20.53
N PRO A 10 11.80 -64.88 -20.13
CA PRO A 10 12.24 -63.62 -19.53
C PRO A 10 12.08 -62.44 -20.50
N GLY A 11 12.08 -62.69 -21.82
CA GLY A 11 11.85 -61.66 -22.82
C GLY A 11 10.43 -61.05 -22.84
N ASP A 12 9.42 -61.91 -22.60
CA ASP A 12 8.02 -61.42 -22.55
C ASP A 12 7.79 -60.56 -21.31
N TYR A 13 8.40 -60.94 -20.16
CA TYR A 13 8.33 -60.19 -18.91
C TYR A 13 9.05 -58.83 -19.01
N LEU A 14 10.22 -58.81 -19.65
CA LEU A 14 10.95 -57.55 -19.91
C LEU A 14 10.16 -56.63 -20.83
N ARG A 15 9.46 -57.17 -21.83
CA ARG A 15 8.62 -56.40 -22.73
C ARG A 15 7.40 -55.79 -21.99
N GLU A 16 6.71 -56.57 -21.19
CA GLU A 16 5.57 -56.08 -20.39
C GLU A 16 6.03 -55.06 -19.36
N LEU A 17 7.14 -55.25 -18.67
CA LEU A 17 7.73 -54.33 -17.73
C LEU A 17 8.12 -53.00 -18.45
N SER A 18 8.71 -53.08 -19.63
CA SER A 18 9.08 -51.90 -20.42
C SER A 18 7.86 -51.08 -20.83
N VAL A 19 6.75 -51.71 -21.22
CA VAL A 19 5.50 -51.03 -21.59
C VAL A 19 4.92 -50.33 -20.37
N VAL A 20 4.91 -50.95 -19.19
CA VAL A 20 4.43 -50.35 -17.95
C VAL A 20 5.30 -49.15 -17.54
N ILE A 21 6.62 -49.30 -17.57
CA ILE A 21 7.56 -48.20 -17.26
C ILE A 21 7.36 -47.03 -18.24
N LEU A 22 7.23 -47.32 -19.53
CA LEU A 22 7.00 -46.27 -20.54
C LEU A 22 5.66 -45.57 -20.33
N GLY A 23 4.60 -46.33 -20.02
CA GLY A 23 3.28 -45.77 -19.71
C GLY A 23 3.30 -44.85 -18.50
N VAL A 24 3.97 -45.26 -17.43
CA VAL A 24 4.15 -44.49 -16.22
C VAL A 24 4.96 -43.21 -16.51
N ALA A 25 6.08 -43.33 -17.24
CA ALA A 25 6.93 -42.22 -17.60
C ALA A 25 6.19 -41.17 -18.46
N VAL A 26 5.40 -41.61 -19.46
CA VAL A 26 4.57 -40.72 -20.29
C VAL A 26 3.48 -40.01 -19.46
N THR A 27 2.85 -40.75 -18.53
CA THR A 27 1.82 -40.17 -17.63
C THR A 27 2.42 -39.12 -16.72
N PHE A 28 3.58 -39.36 -16.09
CA PHE A 28 4.27 -38.38 -15.27
C PHE A 28 4.75 -37.17 -16.06
N ALA A 29 5.31 -37.36 -17.26
CA ALA A 29 5.74 -36.28 -18.13
C ALA A 29 4.56 -35.40 -18.58
N GLY A 30 3.44 -36.01 -18.96
CA GLY A 30 2.22 -35.31 -19.32
C GLY A 30 1.62 -34.53 -18.15
N SER A 31 1.53 -35.15 -16.98
CA SER A 31 1.06 -34.51 -15.76
C SER A 31 1.94 -33.32 -15.37
N ALA A 32 3.26 -33.46 -15.42
CA ALA A 32 4.20 -32.38 -15.13
C ALA A 32 4.07 -31.20 -16.11
N MET A 33 3.85 -31.47 -17.40
CA MET A 33 3.62 -30.41 -18.40
C MET A 33 2.32 -29.64 -18.14
N ILE A 34 1.23 -30.33 -17.83
CA ILE A 34 -0.06 -29.71 -17.54
C ILE A 34 0.03 -28.87 -16.24
N THR A 35 0.65 -29.42 -15.21
CA THR A 35 0.85 -28.71 -13.93
C THR A 35 1.68 -27.46 -14.13
N ASN A 36 2.80 -27.53 -14.86
CA ASN A 36 3.64 -26.36 -15.14
C ASN A 36 2.91 -25.28 -15.96
N HIS A 37 2.05 -25.66 -16.90
CA HIS A 37 1.26 -24.68 -17.68
C HIS A 37 0.24 -23.98 -16.78
N THR A 38 -0.45 -24.71 -15.91
CA THR A 38 -1.44 -24.17 -14.98
C THR A 38 -0.79 -23.25 -13.95
N VAL A 39 0.34 -23.67 -13.35
CA VAL A 39 1.12 -22.85 -12.42
C VAL A 39 1.55 -21.53 -13.08
N ARG A 40 2.09 -21.56 -14.28
CA ARG A 40 2.48 -20.34 -15.02
C ARG A 40 1.29 -19.42 -15.31
N LYS A 41 0.15 -19.97 -15.67
CA LYS A 41 -1.09 -19.21 -15.91
C LYS A 41 -1.55 -18.51 -14.61
N ASN A 42 -1.56 -19.24 -13.51
CA ASN A 42 -1.96 -18.72 -12.21
C ASN A 42 -1.01 -17.62 -11.72
N ILE A 43 0.32 -17.81 -11.87
CA ILE A 43 1.31 -16.77 -11.55
C ILE A 43 1.06 -15.52 -12.39
N LYS A 44 0.83 -15.66 -13.70
CA LYS A 44 0.56 -14.52 -14.59
C LYS A 44 -0.68 -13.74 -14.17
N GLU A 45 -1.73 -14.44 -13.78
CA GLU A 45 -2.97 -13.80 -13.31
C GLU A 45 -2.76 -13.09 -11.95
N ASN A 46 -2.11 -13.73 -11.00
CA ASN A 46 -1.76 -13.09 -9.72
C ASN A 46 -0.88 -11.83 -9.94
N MET A 47 0.14 -11.90 -10.81
CA MET A 47 0.96 -10.73 -11.14
C MET A 47 0.17 -9.60 -11.79
N ARG A 48 -0.87 -9.93 -12.58
CA ARG A 48 -1.77 -8.93 -13.14
C ARG A 48 -2.59 -8.25 -12.05
N LEU A 49 -3.12 -9.01 -11.09
CA LEU A 49 -3.87 -8.47 -9.96
C LEU A 49 -2.98 -7.57 -9.09
N ILE A 50 -1.77 -8.01 -8.76
CA ILE A 50 -0.76 -7.22 -8.04
C ILE A 50 -0.50 -5.90 -8.78
N LYS A 51 -0.30 -5.92 -10.10
CA LYS A 51 -0.09 -4.70 -10.87
C LYS A 51 -1.25 -3.71 -10.71
N ILE A 52 -2.49 -4.18 -10.85
CA ILE A 52 -3.70 -3.34 -10.71
C ILE A 52 -3.79 -2.76 -9.30
N GLU A 53 -3.48 -3.56 -8.30
CA GLU A 53 -3.52 -3.14 -6.90
C GLU A 53 -2.42 -2.11 -6.58
N LEU A 54 -1.19 -2.32 -7.06
CA LEU A 54 -0.11 -1.36 -6.92
C LEU A 54 -0.45 -0.02 -7.60
N GLU A 55 -1.05 -0.03 -8.79
CA GLU A 55 -1.50 1.19 -9.49
C GLU A 55 -2.53 1.96 -8.64
N LYS A 56 -3.49 1.27 -8.03
CA LYS A 56 -4.47 1.89 -7.12
C LYS A 56 -3.82 2.44 -5.85
N ASN A 57 -2.89 1.70 -5.26
CA ASN A 57 -2.18 2.15 -4.06
C ASN A 57 -1.32 3.39 -4.35
N VAL A 58 -0.69 3.47 -5.52
CA VAL A 58 0.06 4.67 -5.97
C VAL A 58 -0.87 5.87 -6.13
N MET A 59 -2.09 5.69 -6.66
CA MET A 59 -3.07 6.79 -6.74
C MET A 59 -3.44 7.30 -5.35
N LYS A 60 -3.76 6.42 -4.40
CA LYS A 60 -4.06 6.79 -3.02
C LYS A 60 -2.89 7.50 -2.32
N LEU A 61 -1.66 7.06 -2.62
CA LEU A 61 -0.45 7.70 -2.11
C LEU A 61 -0.35 9.15 -2.62
N HIS A 62 -0.56 9.38 -3.93
CA HIS A 62 -0.54 10.72 -4.50
C HIS A 62 -1.63 11.62 -3.90
N GLU A 63 -2.86 11.12 -3.76
CA GLU A 63 -3.95 11.86 -3.12
C GLU A 63 -3.58 12.29 -1.69
N ALA A 64 -2.96 11.40 -0.90
CA ALA A 64 -2.53 11.72 0.44
C ALA A 64 -1.37 12.73 0.46
N MET A 65 -0.44 12.65 -0.49
CA MET A 65 0.67 13.61 -0.63
C MET A 65 0.17 15.00 -1.03
N ASP A 66 -0.77 15.08 -1.97
CA ASP A 66 -1.38 16.34 -2.39
C ASP A 66 -2.09 17.02 -1.21
N TYR A 67 -2.71 16.21 -0.37
CA TYR A 67 -3.37 16.68 0.84
C TYR A 67 -2.39 17.30 1.84
N ILE A 68 -1.29 16.61 2.14
CA ILE A 68 -0.22 17.15 3.00
C ILE A 68 0.37 18.43 2.38
N ALA A 69 0.57 18.45 1.06
CA ALA A 69 1.11 19.62 0.36
C ALA A 69 0.20 20.84 0.49
N ALA A 70 -1.12 20.64 0.47
CA ALA A 70 -2.10 21.71 0.71
C ALA A 70 -2.00 22.25 2.15
N ASP A 71 -1.90 21.38 3.15
CA ASP A 71 -1.72 21.77 4.56
C ASP A 71 -0.41 22.56 4.75
N VAL A 72 0.67 22.15 4.12
CA VAL A 72 1.97 22.85 4.14
C VAL A 72 1.86 24.23 3.51
N HIS A 73 1.15 24.35 2.39
CA HIS A 73 0.91 25.63 1.74
C HIS A 73 0.13 26.57 2.67
N ILE A 74 -0.95 26.08 3.28
CA ILE A 74 -1.75 26.85 4.25
C ILE A 74 -0.90 27.29 5.42
N GLY A 75 -0.09 26.38 5.99
CA GLY A 75 0.80 26.71 7.11
C GLY A 75 1.77 27.85 6.76
N ARG A 76 2.38 27.82 5.59
CA ARG A 76 3.27 28.90 5.11
C ARG A 76 2.55 30.22 4.97
N GLU A 77 1.37 30.23 4.35
CA GLU A 77 0.56 31.42 4.18
C GLU A 77 0.17 32.04 5.53
N MET A 78 -0.30 31.21 6.47
CA MET A 78 -0.78 31.64 7.78
C MET A 78 0.34 32.15 8.70
N LEU A 79 1.56 31.61 8.58
CA LEU A 79 2.72 32.01 9.40
C LEU A 79 3.53 33.14 8.77
N SER A 80 3.41 33.42 7.47
CA SER A 80 4.24 34.39 6.76
C SER A 80 3.65 35.80 6.73
N ARG A 81 2.35 35.96 6.94
CA ARG A 81 1.64 37.26 6.85
C ARG A 81 0.51 37.35 7.88
N ASP A 82 0.03 38.57 8.08
CA ASP A 82 -1.18 38.81 8.89
C ASP A 82 -2.39 38.13 8.24
N TYR A 83 -2.95 37.14 8.93
CA TYR A 83 -4.13 36.39 8.45
C TYR A 83 -5.34 37.28 8.21
N ARG A 84 -5.44 38.45 8.91
CA ARG A 84 -6.51 39.43 8.70
C ARG A 84 -6.47 40.09 7.33
N SER A 85 -5.33 40.03 6.63
CA SER A 85 -5.18 40.50 5.25
C SER A 85 -5.73 39.51 4.22
N ILE A 86 -6.03 38.27 4.62
CA ILE A 86 -6.52 37.20 3.74
C ILE A 86 -8.05 37.33 3.60
N PRO A 87 -8.62 37.22 2.39
CA PRO A 87 -10.06 37.23 2.20
C PRO A 87 -10.79 36.16 3.03
N PRO A 88 -11.99 36.49 3.59
CA PRO A 88 -12.68 35.55 4.49
C PRO A 88 -13.06 34.24 3.82
N ASP A 89 -13.34 34.22 2.52
CA ASP A 89 -13.66 32.99 1.80
C ASP A 89 -12.43 32.05 1.67
N THR A 90 -11.24 32.63 1.46
CA THR A 90 -9.98 31.90 1.46
C THR A 90 -9.68 31.33 2.84
N LEU A 91 -9.89 32.12 3.90
CA LEU A 91 -9.73 31.65 5.27
C LEU A 91 -10.70 30.53 5.63
N ARG A 92 -11.95 30.56 5.15
CA ARG A 92 -12.92 29.45 5.34
C ARG A 92 -12.44 28.18 4.64
N MET A 93 -11.94 28.30 3.42
CA MET A 93 -11.39 27.18 2.67
C MET A 93 -10.17 26.58 3.40
N TYR A 94 -9.27 27.41 3.90
CA TYR A 94 -8.11 26.97 4.69
C TYR A 94 -8.54 26.31 6.00
N ALA A 95 -9.49 26.89 6.72
CA ALA A 95 -10.01 26.29 7.95
C ALA A 95 -10.65 24.92 7.70
N HIS A 96 -11.40 24.77 6.62
CA HIS A 96 -11.98 23.49 6.22
C HIS A 96 -10.88 22.46 5.91
N ALA A 97 -9.88 22.84 5.14
CA ALA A 97 -8.77 21.95 4.79
C ALA A 97 -7.99 21.50 6.03
N ILE A 98 -7.63 22.44 6.93
CA ILE A 98 -6.91 22.10 8.17
C ILE A 98 -7.76 21.26 9.12
N SER A 99 -9.07 21.42 9.15
CA SER A 99 -9.97 20.64 10.01
C SER A 99 -10.19 19.20 9.51
N TYR A 100 -9.89 18.92 8.25
CA TYR A 100 -10.11 17.60 7.66
C TYR A 100 -8.95 16.66 7.95
N LEU A 101 -9.21 15.44 8.40
CA LEU A 101 -8.23 14.37 8.59
C LEU A 101 -8.31 13.40 7.41
N GLN A 102 -7.23 13.27 6.66
CA GLN A 102 -7.17 12.38 5.50
C GLN A 102 -6.86 10.94 5.95
N PRO A 103 -7.81 10.01 5.88
CA PRO A 103 -7.50 8.61 6.10
C PRO A 103 -6.65 8.09 4.94
N TYR A 104 -5.62 7.33 5.27
CA TYR A 104 -4.83 6.61 4.27
C TYR A 104 -4.90 5.12 4.56
N SER A 105 -5.20 4.34 3.54
CA SER A 105 -5.14 2.88 3.59
C SER A 105 -4.71 2.34 2.23
N TYR A 106 -3.83 1.37 2.25
CA TYR A 106 -3.46 0.59 1.07
C TYR A 106 -4.12 -0.79 1.14
N THR A 107 -4.07 -1.53 0.04
CA THR A 107 -4.51 -2.93 -0.04
C THR A 107 -3.36 -3.80 -0.48
N ASP A 108 -3.27 -5.01 0.06
CA ASP A 108 -2.25 -6.03 -0.23
C ASP A 108 -2.87 -7.43 -0.51
N ASP A 109 -4.18 -7.45 -0.77
CA ASP A 109 -4.95 -8.67 -1.02
C ASP A 109 -4.36 -9.55 -2.13
N ALA A 110 -3.87 -8.93 -3.21
CA ALA A 110 -3.28 -9.66 -4.33
C ALA A 110 -1.91 -10.28 -3.99
N LEU A 111 -1.12 -9.63 -3.13
CA LEU A 111 0.13 -10.19 -2.62
C LEU A 111 -0.17 -11.34 -1.65
N GLU A 112 -1.11 -11.17 -0.72
CA GLU A 112 -1.55 -12.22 0.20
C GLU A 112 -2.09 -13.44 -0.54
N MET A 113 -2.88 -13.24 -1.62
CA MET A 113 -3.35 -14.33 -2.48
C MET A 113 -2.17 -15.09 -3.12
N LEU A 114 -1.13 -14.39 -3.58
CA LEU A 114 0.06 -15.03 -4.15
C LEU A 114 0.79 -15.84 -3.08
N GLU A 115 0.93 -15.32 -1.87
CA GLU A 115 1.55 -15.99 -0.72
C GLU A 115 0.76 -17.25 -0.32
N ALA A 116 -0.54 -17.11 -0.14
CA ALA A 116 -1.43 -18.20 0.25
C ALA A 116 -1.49 -19.33 -0.81
N SER A 117 -1.29 -18.99 -2.09
CA SER A 117 -1.30 -19.98 -3.18
C SER A 117 -0.05 -20.86 -3.24
N ALA A 118 0.98 -20.60 -2.40
CA ALA A 118 2.29 -21.24 -2.44
C ALA A 118 3.02 -21.16 -3.81
N LEU A 119 2.64 -20.17 -4.65
CA LEU A 119 3.23 -19.97 -5.98
C LEU A 119 4.49 -19.07 -5.97
N MET A 120 4.80 -18.41 -4.86
CA MET A 120 5.98 -17.55 -4.75
C MET A 120 7.31 -18.23 -5.15
N PRO A 121 7.58 -19.51 -4.78
CA PRO A 121 8.79 -20.19 -5.22
C PRO A 121 8.90 -20.36 -6.73
N ASP A 122 7.76 -20.44 -7.42
CA ASP A 122 7.69 -20.67 -8.87
C ASP A 122 7.77 -19.38 -9.70
N VAL A 123 7.72 -18.20 -9.06
CA VAL A 123 7.95 -16.90 -9.73
C VAL A 123 9.40 -16.85 -10.20
N ARG A 124 9.62 -16.81 -11.52
CA ARG A 124 10.97 -16.86 -12.12
C ARG A 124 11.82 -15.63 -11.79
N ASN A 125 11.23 -14.45 -11.87
CA ASN A 125 11.93 -13.20 -11.61
C ASN A 125 11.87 -12.86 -10.12
N LYS A 126 12.85 -13.34 -9.36
CA LYS A 126 12.95 -13.10 -7.90
C LYS A 126 13.21 -11.62 -7.58
N HIS A 127 13.93 -10.90 -8.46
CA HIS A 127 14.16 -9.47 -8.26
C HIS A 127 12.83 -8.68 -8.37
N LEU A 128 12.00 -8.98 -9.38
CA LEU A 128 10.69 -8.36 -9.48
C LEU A 128 9.83 -8.65 -8.24
N LEU A 129 9.82 -9.89 -7.77
CA LEU A 129 9.09 -10.27 -6.56
C LEU A 129 9.55 -9.46 -5.34
N LEU A 130 10.87 -9.31 -5.14
CA LEU A 130 11.42 -8.50 -4.06
C LEU A 130 11.05 -7.01 -4.19
N TYR A 131 11.04 -6.45 -5.41
CA TYR A 131 10.59 -5.08 -5.62
C TYR A 131 9.10 -4.91 -5.28
N ILE A 132 8.26 -5.87 -5.65
CA ILE A 132 6.83 -5.88 -5.31
C ILE A 132 6.67 -5.85 -3.79
N ILE A 133 7.32 -6.75 -3.06
CA ILE A 133 7.26 -6.80 -1.59
C ILE A 133 7.68 -5.46 -0.97
N ARG A 134 8.80 -4.87 -1.44
CA ARG A 134 9.28 -3.57 -0.97
C ARG A 134 8.30 -2.43 -1.26
N CYS A 135 7.54 -2.49 -2.36
CA CYS A 135 6.49 -1.51 -2.62
C CYS A 135 5.39 -1.58 -1.56
N TYR A 136 4.94 -2.77 -1.19
CA TYR A 136 3.93 -2.92 -0.13
C TYR A 136 4.46 -2.51 1.25
N GLU A 137 5.71 -2.85 1.57
CA GLU A 137 6.39 -2.35 2.78
C GLU A 137 6.43 -0.81 2.81
N ALA A 138 6.73 -0.18 1.67
CA ALA A 138 6.75 1.28 1.57
C ALA A 138 5.37 1.90 1.77
N PHE A 139 4.30 1.30 1.24
CA PHE A 139 2.92 1.75 1.49
C PHE A 139 2.54 1.62 2.97
N GLY A 140 2.93 0.51 3.63
CA GLY A 140 2.70 0.33 5.07
C GLY A 140 3.45 1.35 5.93
N ASN A 141 4.70 1.64 5.59
CA ASN A 141 5.50 2.67 6.25
C ASN A 141 4.87 4.05 6.08
N PHE A 142 4.42 4.39 4.86
CA PHE A 142 3.71 5.64 4.61
C PHE A 142 2.39 5.72 5.40
N GLY A 143 1.66 4.62 5.51
CA GLY A 143 0.46 4.52 6.37
C GLY A 143 0.76 4.94 7.80
N SER A 144 1.81 4.40 8.39
CA SER A 144 2.25 4.75 9.75
C SER A 144 2.60 6.23 9.90
N VAL A 145 3.22 6.82 8.87
CA VAL A 145 3.52 8.27 8.83
C VAL A 145 2.24 9.09 8.77
N MET A 146 1.26 8.69 7.95
CA MET A 146 -0.04 9.36 7.86
C MET A 146 -0.82 9.30 9.16
N ASP A 147 -0.79 8.17 9.86
CA ASP A 147 -1.43 8.02 11.17
C ASP A 147 -0.78 8.95 12.21
N PHE A 148 0.54 9.02 12.22
CA PHE A 148 1.27 9.96 13.08
C PHE A 148 0.93 11.41 12.72
N TYR A 149 0.92 11.77 11.44
CA TYR A 149 0.55 13.09 10.95
C TYR A 149 -0.87 13.48 11.38
N ASN A 150 -1.84 12.61 11.14
CA ASN A 150 -3.24 12.81 11.53
C ASN A 150 -3.40 12.92 13.06
N SER A 151 -2.61 12.17 13.83
CA SER A 151 -2.59 12.26 15.29
C SER A 151 -2.10 13.63 15.76
N LYS A 152 -1.02 14.17 15.18
CA LYS A 152 -0.51 15.51 15.47
C LYS A 152 -1.52 16.60 15.08
N LYS A 153 -2.10 16.48 13.88
CA LYS A 153 -3.15 17.39 13.40
C LYS A 153 -4.37 17.39 14.31
N ARG A 154 -4.84 16.22 14.71
CA ARG A 154 -5.95 16.09 15.69
C ARG A 154 -5.60 16.73 17.02
N GLY A 155 -4.39 16.49 17.55
CA GLY A 155 -3.94 17.12 18.79
C GLY A 155 -3.95 18.64 18.72
N ALA A 156 -3.49 19.21 17.62
CA ALA A 156 -3.53 20.67 17.39
C ALA A 156 -4.95 21.23 17.30
N LEU A 157 -5.89 20.47 16.72
CA LEU A 157 -7.30 20.85 16.60
C LEU A 157 -8.03 20.74 17.95
N THR A 158 -7.86 19.63 18.68
CA THR A 158 -8.61 19.35 19.91
C THR A 158 -8.14 20.17 21.10
N TYR A 159 -6.92 20.71 21.10
CA TYR A 159 -6.44 21.58 22.16
C TYR A 159 -7.32 22.81 22.37
N ASN A 160 -8.01 23.25 21.32
CA ASN A 160 -8.88 24.42 21.33
C ASN A 160 -10.38 24.09 21.39
N ASP A 161 -10.78 22.80 21.41
CA ASP A 161 -12.19 22.40 21.28
C ASP A 161 -13.13 23.03 22.31
N ASP A 162 -12.69 23.17 23.59
CA ASP A 162 -13.52 23.78 24.63
C ASP A 162 -13.72 25.30 24.43
N LYS A 163 -12.75 25.97 23.81
CA LYS A 163 -12.82 27.39 23.48
C LYS A 163 -13.45 27.62 22.09
N ASP A 164 -13.21 26.71 21.18
CA ASP A 164 -13.65 26.78 19.79
C ASP A 164 -15.15 26.60 19.61
N TYR A 165 -15.84 25.84 20.49
CA TYR A 165 -17.26 25.57 20.31
C TYR A 165 -18.12 26.84 20.16
N LEU A 166 -17.86 27.88 20.95
CA LEU A 166 -18.58 29.14 20.85
C LEU A 166 -18.17 29.95 19.62
N VAL A 167 -16.90 29.94 19.25
CA VAL A 167 -16.38 30.65 18.07
C VAL A 167 -16.79 29.93 16.79
N PHE A 168 -16.88 28.61 16.79
CA PHE A 168 -17.37 27.83 15.65
C PHE A 168 -18.86 28.09 15.37
N ARG A 169 -19.66 28.34 16.40
CA ARG A 169 -21.09 28.57 16.24
C ARG A 169 -21.43 30.00 15.84
N ASP A 170 -20.82 30.98 16.49
CA ASP A 170 -21.25 32.39 16.43
C ASP A 170 -20.13 33.35 15.99
N GLY A 171 -18.88 32.90 15.87
CA GLY A 171 -17.72 33.73 15.54
C GLY A 171 -17.44 33.89 14.05
N SER A 172 -16.68 34.91 13.72
CA SER A 172 -16.16 35.09 12.37
C SER A 172 -15.03 34.10 12.08
N VAL A 173 -14.72 33.90 10.80
CA VAL A 173 -13.56 33.07 10.41
C VAL A 173 -12.23 33.64 10.92
N TYR A 174 -12.17 34.98 11.11
CA TYR A 174 -10.99 35.63 11.68
C TYR A 174 -10.82 35.30 13.17
N ASP A 175 -11.91 35.19 13.94
CA ASP A 175 -11.85 34.83 15.35
C ASP A 175 -11.34 33.40 15.50
N ARG A 176 -11.77 32.48 14.63
CA ARG A 176 -11.30 31.09 14.60
C ARG A 176 -9.79 31.03 14.36
N TRP A 177 -9.30 31.70 13.31
CA TRP A 177 -7.88 31.72 13.01
C TRP A 177 -7.07 32.42 14.10
N GLY A 178 -7.63 33.46 14.74
CA GLY A 178 -7.00 34.09 15.89
C GLY A 178 -6.75 33.12 17.03
N LEU A 179 -7.77 32.34 17.43
CA LEU A 179 -7.63 31.32 18.46
C LEU A 179 -6.62 30.20 18.09
N TRP A 180 -6.65 29.75 16.83
CA TRP A 180 -5.71 28.72 16.38
C TRP A 180 -4.27 29.22 16.41
N LEU A 181 -4.01 30.45 15.98
CA LEU A 181 -2.67 31.04 15.95
C LEU A 181 -2.17 31.50 17.33
N GLU A 182 -3.05 31.61 18.34
CA GLU A 182 -2.68 31.77 19.74
C GLU A 182 -2.22 30.47 20.38
N SER A 183 -2.51 29.32 19.76
CA SER A 183 -2.12 28.01 20.26
C SER A 183 -0.74 27.62 19.78
N ASP A 184 0.20 27.38 20.73
CA ASP A 184 1.54 26.86 20.41
C ASP A 184 1.47 25.54 19.65
N TYR A 185 0.50 24.65 19.96
CA TYR A 185 0.30 23.38 19.28
C TYR A 185 -0.07 23.53 17.80
N MET A 186 -0.96 24.50 17.49
CA MET A 186 -1.33 24.78 16.10
C MET A 186 -0.17 25.43 15.36
N CYS A 187 0.52 26.38 15.97
CA CYS A 187 1.69 27.03 15.38
C CYS A 187 2.82 26.01 15.13
N GLU A 188 3.07 25.08 16.07
CA GLU A 188 4.02 23.99 15.88
C GLU A 188 3.57 23.09 14.73
N PHE A 189 2.31 22.65 14.68
CA PHE A 189 1.79 21.83 13.60
C PHE A 189 1.97 22.51 12.24
N LEU A 190 1.58 23.78 12.10
CA LEU A 190 1.70 24.52 10.85
C LEU A 190 3.16 24.72 10.42
N SER A 191 4.10 24.87 11.37
CA SER A 191 5.53 25.07 11.10
C SER A 191 6.27 23.77 10.74
N VAL A 192 5.95 22.66 11.39
CA VAL A 192 6.63 21.37 11.22
C VAL A 192 6.19 20.65 9.95
N ASN A 193 4.99 20.93 9.44
CA ASN A 193 4.50 20.34 8.20
C ASN A 193 5.44 20.53 7.00
N GLY A 194 6.15 21.64 6.92
CA GLY A 194 7.17 21.86 5.88
C GLY A 194 8.34 20.89 5.98
N THR A 195 8.72 20.48 7.19
CA THR A 195 9.88 19.58 7.43
C THR A 195 9.50 18.12 7.14
N ILE A 196 8.29 17.69 7.48
CA ILE A 196 7.81 16.33 7.20
C ILE A 196 7.72 16.09 5.70
N CYS A 197 7.18 17.03 4.91
CA CYS A 197 7.15 16.92 3.45
C CYS A 197 8.54 16.82 2.82
N LEU A 198 9.51 17.57 3.30
CA LEU A 198 10.88 17.55 2.77
C LEU A 198 11.61 16.23 3.02
N LEU A 199 11.33 15.54 4.12
CA LEU A 199 11.93 14.25 4.45
C LEU A 199 11.42 13.10 3.55
N TYR A 200 10.18 13.20 3.05
CA TYR A 200 9.55 12.14 2.25
C TYR A 200 9.48 12.44 0.75
N THR A 201 9.69 13.70 0.33
CA THR A 201 9.72 14.09 -1.09
C THR A 201 11.12 14.19 -1.67
N SER A 202 12.16 14.13 -0.84
CA SER A 202 13.53 14.02 -1.34
C SER A 202 13.72 12.63 -1.96
N PRO A 203 14.09 12.54 -3.25
CA PRO A 203 14.50 11.26 -3.81
C PRO A 203 15.65 10.73 -2.98
N SER A 204 15.50 9.54 -2.43
CA SER A 204 16.57 8.82 -1.77
C SER A 204 17.74 8.69 -2.74
N PRO A 205 18.98 8.99 -2.34
CA PRO A 205 20.15 8.88 -3.19
C PRO A 205 20.39 7.44 -3.68
#